data_d53929ca925da932e0a3491eb9df8d6c
#
_entry.id   d53929ca925da932e0a3491eb9df8d6c
#
_cell.length_a   1.000
_cell.length_b   1.000
_cell.length_c   1.000
_cell.angle_alpha   90.00
_cell.angle_beta   90.00
_cell.angle_gamma   90.00
#
_symmetry.space_group_name_H-M   'P 1'
#
loop_
_entity.id
_entity.type
_entity.pdbx_description
1 polymer ?
#
loop_
_entity_poly.entity_id
_entity_poly.type
_entity_poly.pdbx_seq_one_letter_code
_entity_poly.pdbx_strand_id
1 'polypeptide(L)'
;MIKASVALSLLVICGGVSAISVSSPFEKSCRQHPQLVGKCSTVHGTLSVYNGNPAVRLRRIGTKRILGVSDQRFKLPEYSNIPEALMKQLNGENELVGDFLVCPFTRSKPGEMQLICIESAKNVVTRKRA
;
A
#
# COMPACT_ATOMS: atom_id res chain seq x y z
N MET A 1 -23.23 70.16 -0.86
CA MET A 1 -21.99 69.39 -1.02
C MET A 1 -22.28 67.94 -0.77
N ILE A 2 -22.35 67.16 -1.80
CA ILE A 2 -22.63 65.75 -1.71
C ILE A 2 -21.28 65.04 -1.71
N LYS A 3 -20.95 64.42 -0.59
CA LYS A 3 -19.78 63.53 -0.52
C LYS A 3 -20.22 62.16 -0.95
N ALA A 4 -19.83 61.74 -2.13
CA ALA A 4 -19.98 60.36 -2.59
C ALA A 4 -18.92 59.52 -1.92
N SER A 5 -19.32 58.66 -0.99
CA SER A 5 -18.45 57.63 -0.46
C SER A 5 -18.42 56.50 -1.46
N VAL A 6 -17.31 56.34 -2.12
CA VAL A 6 -17.05 55.16 -2.94
C VAL A 6 -16.61 54.04 -1.99
N ALA A 7 -17.52 53.13 -1.72
CA ALA A 7 -17.15 51.91 -1.02
C ALA A 7 -16.42 51.00 -1.99
N LEU A 8 -15.13 50.92 -1.79
CA LEU A 8 -14.30 49.97 -2.54
C LEU A 8 -14.51 48.59 -1.93
N SER A 9 -15.38 47.81 -2.56
CA SER A 9 -15.56 46.41 -2.19
C SER A 9 -14.32 45.64 -2.66
N LEU A 10 -13.48 45.30 -1.70
CA LEU A 10 -12.37 44.41 -1.97
C LEU A 10 -12.96 43.00 -2.08
N LEU A 11 -13.08 42.51 -3.30
CA LEU A 11 -13.44 41.10 -3.54
C LEU A 11 -12.19 40.26 -3.27
N VAL A 12 -12.10 39.68 -2.09
CA VAL A 12 -11.07 38.67 -1.79
C VAL A 12 -11.49 37.39 -2.48
N ILE A 13 -10.93 37.16 -3.66
CA ILE A 13 -11.05 35.86 -4.29
C ILE A 13 -10.11 34.94 -3.54
N CYS A 14 -10.62 34.20 -2.57
CA CYS A 14 -9.94 33.06 -2.01
C CYS A 14 -9.86 32.01 -3.13
N GLY A 15 -8.78 32.03 -3.90
CA GLY A 15 -8.40 30.93 -4.75
C GLY A 15 -8.05 29.75 -3.86
N GLY A 16 -9.05 28.93 -3.52
CA GLY A 16 -8.83 27.68 -2.87
C GLY A 16 -8.00 26.81 -3.79
N VAL A 17 -6.75 26.54 -3.40
CA VAL A 17 -5.98 25.49 -4.01
C VAL A 17 -6.65 24.19 -3.57
N SER A 18 -7.56 23.70 -4.39
CA SER A 18 -8.08 22.34 -4.25
C SER A 18 -6.90 21.41 -4.49
N ALA A 19 -6.33 20.88 -3.42
CA ALA A 19 -5.47 19.73 -3.54
C ALA A 19 -6.34 18.61 -4.07
N ILE A 20 -6.33 18.42 -5.39
CA ILE A 20 -6.91 17.23 -6.00
C ILE A 20 -5.94 16.12 -5.66
N SER A 21 -6.22 15.40 -4.56
CA SER A 21 -5.64 14.10 -4.38
C SER A 21 -6.28 13.23 -5.45
N VAL A 22 -5.52 12.98 -6.52
CA VAL A 22 -5.88 11.97 -7.50
C VAL A 22 -5.65 10.62 -6.82
N SER A 23 -6.57 10.25 -5.92
CA SER A 23 -6.76 8.85 -5.63
C SER A 23 -7.30 8.26 -6.92
N SER A 24 -6.54 7.34 -7.52
CA SER A 24 -7.04 6.53 -8.62
C SER A 24 -8.42 6.01 -8.19
N PRO A 25 -9.50 6.22 -8.98
CA PRO A 25 -10.85 5.78 -8.61
C PRO A 25 -10.97 4.27 -8.44
N PHE A 26 -9.87 3.54 -8.63
CA PHE A 26 -9.80 2.09 -8.61
C PHE A 26 -9.07 1.51 -7.40
N GLU A 27 -8.61 2.34 -6.46
CA GLU A 27 -7.84 1.84 -5.32
C GLU A 27 -8.68 1.79 -4.05
N LYS A 28 -9.39 0.68 -3.88
CA LYS A 28 -9.88 0.28 -2.57
C LYS A 28 -8.74 -0.41 -1.81
N SER A 29 -8.72 -0.21 -0.50
CA SER A 29 -7.67 -0.80 0.32
C SER A 29 -7.77 -2.32 0.37
N CYS A 30 -6.64 -2.96 0.55
CA CYS A 30 -6.50 -4.39 0.75
C CYS A 30 -7.44 -4.91 1.86
N ARG A 31 -7.59 -4.15 2.94
CA ARG A 31 -8.46 -4.50 4.08
C ARG A 31 -9.93 -4.70 3.67
N GLN A 32 -10.37 -4.04 2.62
CA GLN A 32 -11.76 -4.12 2.14
C GLN A 32 -11.96 -5.21 1.09
N HIS A 33 -10.90 -5.93 0.73
CA HIS A 33 -11.00 -6.97 -0.29
C HIS A 33 -11.98 -8.07 0.13
N PRO A 34 -12.96 -8.43 -0.74
CA PRO A 34 -14.04 -9.35 -0.35
C PRO A 34 -13.60 -10.81 -0.18
N GLN A 35 -12.41 -11.17 -0.68
CA GLN A 35 -11.91 -12.54 -0.65
C GLN A 35 -10.97 -12.83 0.53
N LEU A 36 -10.84 -11.91 1.47
CA LEU A 36 -10.05 -12.13 2.68
C LEU A 36 -10.68 -13.23 3.55
N VAL A 37 -9.84 -14.08 4.11
CA VAL A 37 -10.29 -15.21 4.95
C VAL A 37 -10.06 -14.97 6.44
N GLY A 38 -9.47 -13.85 6.84
CA GLY A 38 -9.17 -13.56 8.25
C GLY A 38 -8.82 -12.12 8.50
N LYS A 39 -8.44 -11.84 9.75
CA LYS A 39 -8.07 -10.49 10.19
C LYS A 39 -6.68 -10.11 9.68
N CYS A 40 -6.50 -8.82 9.41
CA CYS A 40 -5.19 -8.26 9.13
C CYS A 40 -4.32 -8.27 10.40
N SER A 41 -3.03 -8.49 10.23
CA SER A 41 -2.05 -8.48 11.31
C SER A 41 -0.73 -7.85 10.87
N THR A 42 0.03 -7.36 11.83
CA THR A 42 1.34 -6.76 11.55
C THR A 42 2.41 -7.84 11.52
N VAL A 43 3.21 -7.81 10.46
CA VAL A 43 4.36 -8.70 10.28
C VAL A 43 5.63 -7.86 10.17
N HIS A 44 6.58 -8.09 11.06
CA HIS A 44 7.92 -7.54 10.92
C HIS A 44 8.71 -8.41 9.94
N GLY A 45 9.10 -7.85 8.81
CA GLY A 45 9.63 -8.66 7.74
C GLY A 45 10.45 -7.91 6.71
N THR A 46 10.93 -8.68 5.75
CA THR A 46 11.68 -8.20 4.59
C THR A 46 10.90 -8.46 3.34
N LEU A 47 10.55 -7.39 2.64
CA LEU A 47 9.82 -7.43 1.37
C LEU A 47 10.82 -7.39 0.21
N SER A 48 10.73 -8.33 -0.69
CA SER A 48 11.65 -8.48 -1.82
C SER A 48 10.93 -8.97 -3.07
N VAL A 49 11.55 -8.73 -4.22
CA VAL A 49 11.08 -9.24 -5.52
C VAL A 49 11.88 -10.48 -5.89
N TYR A 50 11.19 -11.53 -6.29
CA TYR A 50 11.74 -12.80 -6.71
C TYR A 50 11.33 -13.14 -8.14
N ASN A 51 12.05 -14.06 -8.76
CA ASN A 51 11.59 -14.70 -9.98
C ASN A 51 10.51 -15.74 -9.61
N GLY A 52 9.43 -15.72 -10.33
CA GLY A 52 8.31 -16.64 -10.09
C GLY A 52 7.03 -15.94 -9.68
N ASN A 53 6.03 -16.73 -9.35
CA ASN A 53 4.70 -16.27 -9.00
C ASN A 53 4.30 -16.81 -7.60
N PRO A 54 3.95 -15.93 -6.66
CA PRO A 54 4.01 -14.47 -6.72
C PRO A 54 5.44 -13.94 -6.67
N ALA A 55 5.68 -12.82 -7.37
CA ALA A 55 7.00 -12.22 -7.45
C ALA A 55 7.38 -11.45 -6.18
N VAL A 56 6.43 -10.76 -5.58
CA VAL A 56 6.66 -9.99 -4.33
C VAL A 56 6.39 -10.88 -3.13
N ARG A 57 7.38 -11.01 -2.27
CA ARG A 57 7.30 -11.89 -1.11
C ARG A 57 7.79 -11.20 0.15
N LEU A 58 7.11 -11.49 1.25
CA LEU A 58 7.43 -10.98 2.58
C LEU A 58 7.95 -12.13 3.43
N ARG A 59 9.22 -12.05 3.82
CA ARG A 59 9.81 -13.00 4.75
C ARG A 59 9.69 -12.45 6.17
N ARG A 60 9.05 -13.19 7.05
CA ARG A 60 8.98 -12.83 8.46
C ARG A 60 10.34 -12.97 9.10
N ILE A 61 10.85 -11.89 9.70
CA ILE A 61 12.15 -11.89 10.39
C ILE A 61 12.10 -12.84 11.59
N GLY A 62 13.19 -13.59 11.78
CA GLY A 62 13.29 -14.59 12.83
C GLY A 62 12.65 -15.94 12.50
N THR A 63 12.13 -16.10 11.29
CA THR A 63 11.51 -17.35 10.83
C THR A 63 11.93 -17.65 9.40
N LYS A 64 11.65 -18.87 8.94
CA LYS A 64 11.79 -19.25 7.53
C LYS A 64 10.50 -19.03 6.74
N ARG A 65 9.49 -18.43 7.37
CA ARG A 65 8.18 -18.28 6.77
C ARG A 65 8.16 -17.17 5.74
N ILE A 66 7.66 -17.50 4.56
CA ILE A 66 7.51 -16.57 3.44
C ILE A 66 6.02 -16.44 3.12
N LEU A 67 5.56 -15.18 3.04
CA LEU A 67 4.22 -14.82 2.62
C LEU A 67 4.31 -14.27 1.19
N GLY A 68 3.40 -14.70 0.32
CA GLY A 68 3.33 -14.19 -1.05
C GLY A 68 2.29 -13.10 -1.20
N VAL A 69 2.69 -11.95 -1.74
CA VAL A 69 1.72 -10.91 -2.11
C VAL A 69 1.02 -11.37 -3.38
N SER A 70 -0.29 -11.63 -3.29
CA SER A 70 -1.05 -12.16 -4.42
C SER A 70 -1.09 -11.15 -5.57
N ASP A 71 -0.72 -11.60 -6.77
CA ASP A 71 -0.66 -10.78 -7.96
C ASP A 71 -1.65 -11.20 -9.05
N GLN A 72 -2.08 -12.45 -9.08
CA GLN A 72 -3.01 -12.96 -10.08
C GLN A 72 -4.27 -13.61 -9.50
N ARG A 73 -4.09 -14.54 -8.56
CA ARG A 73 -5.19 -15.37 -8.05
C ARG A 73 -6.31 -14.57 -7.36
N PHE A 74 -5.96 -13.53 -6.62
CA PHE A 74 -6.89 -12.67 -5.88
C PHE A 74 -6.84 -11.23 -6.38
N LYS A 75 -6.52 -11.05 -7.64
CA LYS A 75 -6.47 -9.73 -8.25
C LYS A 75 -7.85 -9.31 -8.72
N LEU A 76 -8.38 -8.25 -8.11
CA LEU A 76 -9.56 -7.55 -8.57
C LEU A 76 -9.17 -6.14 -9.00
N PRO A 77 -9.71 -5.62 -10.12
CA PRO A 77 -9.31 -4.31 -10.64
C PRO A 77 -9.50 -3.16 -9.67
N GLU A 78 -10.44 -3.28 -8.74
CA GLU A 78 -10.82 -2.23 -7.79
C GLU A 78 -9.97 -2.22 -6.52
N TYR A 79 -9.13 -3.25 -6.30
CA TYR A 79 -8.36 -3.42 -5.07
C TYR A 79 -6.87 -3.49 -5.36
N SER A 80 -6.10 -2.78 -4.53
CA SER A 80 -4.64 -2.89 -4.56
C SER A 80 -4.19 -3.96 -3.57
N ASN A 81 -3.42 -4.94 -4.03
CA ASN A 81 -2.85 -5.97 -3.16
C ASN A 81 -1.53 -5.54 -2.53
N ILE A 82 -0.97 -4.41 -2.97
CA ILE A 82 0.20 -3.77 -2.39
C ILE A 82 0.13 -2.27 -2.64
N PRO A 83 0.45 -1.41 -1.65
CA PRO A 83 0.52 0.02 -1.87
C PRO A 83 1.53 0.40 -2.96
N GLU A 84 1.14 1.30 -3.86
CA GLU A 84 1.99 1.76 -4.95
C GLU A 84 3.32 2.35 -4.44
N ALA A 85 3.28 3.06 -3.33
CA ALA A 85 4.48 3.63 -2.71
C ALA A 85 5.53 2.57 -2.33
N LEU A 86 5.10 1.37 -1.96
CA LEU A 86 6.01 0.25 -1.69
C LEU A 86 6.54 -0.34 -2.99
N MET A 87 5.69 -0.50 -3.99
CA MET A 87 6.12 -1.03 -5.30
C MET A 87 7.17 -0.15 -5.96
N LYS A 88 7.04 1.16 -5.84
CA LYS A 88 8.02 2.10 -6.38
C LYS A 88 9.40 1.99 -5.76
N GLN A 89 9.48 1.53 -4.53
CA GLN A 89 10.73 1.37 -3.80
C GLN A 89 11.40 0.00 -4.04
N LEU A 90 10.67 -0.96 -4.59
CA LEU A 90 11.15 -2.30 -4.85
C LEU A 90 11.77 -2.42 -6.24
N ASN A 91 12.95 -3.05 -6.29
CA ASN A 91 13.57 -3.54 -7.51
C ASN A 91 14.36 -4.82 -7.20
N GLY A 92 14.95 -5.45 -8.20
CA GLY A 92 15.70 -6.69 -8.00
C GLY A 92 16.98 -6.55 -7.17
N GLU A 93 17.42 -5.33 -6.89
CA GLU A 93 18.69 -5.05 -6.19
C GLU A 93 18.49 -4.62 -4.73
N ASN A 94 17.28 -4.23 -4.35
CA ASN A 94 16.96 -3.78 -3.00
C ASN A 94 15.86 -4.62 -2.34
N GLU A 95 15.73 -4.42 -1.04
CA GLU A 95 14.66 -4.97 -0.25
C GLU A 95 14.19 -3.94 0.79
N LEU A 96 12.97 -4.10 1.27
CA LEU A 96 12.37 -3.23 2.27
C LEU A 96 12.19 -3.99 3.57
N VAL A 97 12.74 -3.47 4.66
CA VAL A 97 12.56 -4.01 6.01
C VAL A 97 11.62 -3.10 6.76
N GLY A 98 10.60 -3.64 7.39
CA GLY A 98 9.64 -2.85 8.12
C GLY A 98 8.53 -3.66 8.77
N ASP A 99 7.53 -2.94 9.26
CA ASP A 99 6.33 -3.49 9.87
C ASP A 99 5.18 -3.37 8.87
N PHE A 100 4.75 -4.52 8.33
CA PHE A 100 3.74 -4.58 7.28
C PHE A 100 2.42 -5.06 7.86
N LEU A 101 1.36 -4.30 7.63
CA LEU A 101 0.01 -4.74 7.93
C LEU A 101 -0.49 -5.59 6.78
N VAL A 102 -0.65 -6.88 7.01
CA VAL A 102 -1.01 -7.85 5.99
C VAL A 102 -2.38 -8.45 6.27
N CYS A 103 -3.09 -8.76 5.20
CA CYS A 103 -4.42 -9.35 5.27
C CYS A 103 -4.42 -10.66 4.46
N PRO A 104 -4.93 -11.78 5.03
CA PRO A 104 -4.78 -13.09 4.41
C PRO A 104 -5.85 -13.40 3.38
N PHE A 105 -5.45 -13.88 2.22
CA PHE A 105 -6.33 -14.51 1.24
C PHE A 105 -6.46 -16.02 1.44
N THR A 106 -5.42 -16.65 1.96
CA THR A 106 -5.41 -18.08 2.25
C THR A 106 -5.04 -18.32 3.71
N ARG A 107 -5.45 -19.46 4.23
CA ARG A 107 -5.07 -19.87 5.57
C ARG A 107 -3.63 -20.34 5.60
N SER A 108 -3.00 -20.18 6.75
CA SER A 108 -1.66 -20.73 6.98
C SER A 108 -1.72 -22.25 7.02
N LYS A 109 -0.95 -22.90 6.14
CA LYS A 109 -0.80 -24.37 6.10
C LYS A 109 0.67 -24.72 6.00
N PRO A 110 1.14 -25.78 6.68
CA PRO A 110 2.51 -26.25 6.54
C PRO A 110 2.85 -26.59 5.07
N GLY A 111 4.03 -26.17 4.62
CA GLY A 111 4.50 -26.44 3.26
C GLY A 111 3.85 -25.64 2.14
N GLU A 112 2.90 -24.77 2.45
CA GLU A 112 2.23 -23.91 1.48
C GLU A 112 2.54 -22.43 1.76
N MET A 113 2.81 -21.68 0.69
CA MET A 113 2.95 -20.23 0.80
C MET A 113 1.58 -19.59 1.03
N GLN A 114 1.43 -18.90 2.15
CA GLN A 114 0.22 -18.15 2.43
C GLN A 114 0.17 -16.92 1.53
N LEU A 115 -0.95 -16.71 0.84
CA LEU A 115 -1.18 -15.53 0.00
C LEU A 115 -1.84 -14.45 0.81
N ILE A 116 -1.31 -13.25 0.65
CA ILE A 116 -1.72 -12.06 1.38
C ILE A 116 -1.85 -10.86 0.46
N CYS A 117 -2.44 -9.79 0.96
CA CYS A 117 -2.22 -8.44 0.47
C CYS A 117 -1.60 -7.58 1.58
N ILE A 118 -0.97 -6.49 1.21
CA ILE A 118 -0.39 -5.51 2.12
C ILE A 118 -1.28 -4.28 2.14
N GLU A 119 -1.79 -3.94 3.32
CA GLU A 119 -2.59 -2.72 3.53
C GLU A 119 -1.72 -1.48 3.69
N SER A 120 -0.70 -1.58 4.51
CA SER A 120 0.18 -0.47 4.86
C SER A 120 1.51 -0.99 5.43
N ALA A 121 2.46 -0.08 5.56
CA ALA A 121 3.74 -0.38 6.18
C ALA A 121 4.21 0.80 7.04
N LYS A 122 4.92 0.50 8.10
CA LYS A 122 5.55 1.46 9.01
C LYS A 122 7.01 1.11 9.23
N ASN A 123 7.80 2.12 9.58
CA ASN A 123 9.22 1.94 9.90
C ASN A 123 10.00 1.26 8.77
N VAL A 124 9.69 1.61 7.54
CA VAL A 124 10.30 0.99 6.36
C VAL A 124 11.69 1.53 6.13
N VAL A 125 12.65 0.63 6.02
CA VAL A 125 14.03 0.93 5.66
C VAL A 125 14.36 0.19 4.37
N THR A 126 14.85 0.94 3.37
CA THR A 126 15.36 0.35 2.13
C THR A 126 16.81 -0.04 2.34
N ARG A 127 17.16 -1.26 1.97
CA ARG A 127 18.54 -1.73 1.99
C ARG A 127 18.89 -2.48 0.72
N LYS A 128 20.18 -2.52 0.42
CA LYS A 128 20.68 -3.32 -0.70
C LYS A 128 20.49 -4.81 -0.38
N ARG A 129 20.01 -5.54 -1.36
CA ARG A 129 19.86 -6.99 -1.26
C ARG A 129 21.24 -7.67 -1.23
N ALA A 130 21.40 -8.56 -0.29
CA ALA A 130 22.63 -9.34 -0.16
C ALA A 130 22.76 -10.37 -1.29
#